data_3be4d49cdb6b822f0762746fd3612ef6
#
_entry.id   3be4d49cdb6b822f0762746fd3612ef6
#
_cell.length_a   1.000
_cell.length_b   1.000
_cell.length_c   1.000
_cell.angle_alpha   90.00
_cell.angle_beta   90.00
_cell.angle_gamma   90.00
#
_symmetry.space_group_name_H-M   'P 1'
#
loop_
_entity.id
_entity.type
_entity.pdbx_description
1 polymer ?
#
loop_
_entity_poly.entity_id
_entity_poly.type
_entity_poly.pdbx_seq_one_letter_code
_entity_poly.pdbx_strand_id
1 'polypeptide(L)'
;GCDVDPSGEYIVGSGKLAAELTVHSFSKMIKAIEDKNFDGDAYGIPILSYEATLAGAVKQPGLGPLHTEFDGEGNAYTTFFISSEVVKWKLGTWEVIDRKPTYYSVGHLMIPGGNSRKPFGKYVLAMNKITKDRYLPTGPEVTQSAQLYDISGEKMELLLDFPTIGEPHYAAGCPADLIKPRSKKIFKLEENEHEYAVKTEAEAKVVRNGNEVHIYMTMIRSHFAPDNIEGIQVGDKVYFH
;
A
#
# COMPACT_ATOMS: atom_id res chain seq x y z
N GLY A 1 9.45 12.05 7.32
CA GLY A 1 9.47 11.96 5.85
C GLY A 1 9.48 13.32 5.19
N CYS A 2 9.80 13.34 3.93
CA CYS A 2 9.70 14.50 3.06
C CYS A 2 9.19 13.98 1.72
N ASP A 3 7.98 14.36 1.36
CA ASP A 3 7.27 13.81 0.22
C ASP A 3 6.78 14.96 -0.66
N VAL A 4 6.91 14.81 -1.99
CA VAL A 4 6.60 15.86 -2.96
C VAL A 4 5.33 15.51 -3.72
N ASP A 5 4.41 16.47 -3.84
CA ASP A 5 3.16 16.28 -4.56
C ASP A 5 3.36 16.09 -6.09
N PRO A 6 2.40 15.54 -6.82
CA PRO A 6 2.53 15.27 -8.25
C PRO A 6 2.85 16.49 -9.12
N SER A 7 2.47 17.69 -8.69
CA SER A 7 2.80 18.93 -9.40
C SER A 7 4.26 19.36 -9.21
N GLY A 8 4.88 18.96 -8.11
CA GLY A 8 6.20 19.39 -7.67
C GLY A 8 6.18 20.73 -6.92
N GLU A 9 5.00 21.29 -6.66
CA GLU A 9 4.85 22.56 -5.96
C GLU A 9 4.86 22.40 -4.43
N TYR A 10 4.25 21.33 -3.92
CA TYR A 10 4.11 21.13 -2.48
C TYR A 10 5.06 20.06 -1.95
N ILE A 11 5.75 20.40 -0.89
CA ILE A 11 6.66 19.51 -0.17
C ILE A 11 6.10 19.31 1.22
N VAL A 12 5.71 18.07 1.52
CA VAL A 12 5.11 17.68 2.80
C VAL A 12 6.21 17.29 3.78
N GLY A 13 6.33 18.02 4.87
CA GLY A 13 7.26 17.74 5.96
C GLY A 13 6.59 16.94 7.07
N SER A 14 7.12 15.77 7.39
CA SER A 14 6.60 14.88 8.43
C SER A 14 7.61 14.71 9.55
N GLY A 15 7.34 15.30 10.70
CA GLY A 15 8.14 15.11 11.91
C GLY A 15 7.51 14.05 12.81
N LYS A 16 8.19 12.92 13.04
CA LYS A 16 7.63 11.77 13.79
C LYS A 16 7.09 12.11 15.19
N LEU A 17 7.60 13.15 15.80
CA LEU A 17 7.14 13.61 17.13
C LEU A 17 6.26 14.86 17.05
N ALA A 18 5.92 15.33 15.85
CA ALA A 18 5.06 16.48 15.67
C ALA A 18 3.58 16.10 15.73
N ALA A 19 2.76 17.05 16.20
CA ALA A 19 1.31 16.94 16.24
C ALA A 19 0.63 17.62 15.02
N GLU A 20 1.41 18.08 14.07
CA GLU A 20 0.94 18.67 12.82
C GLU A 20 1.80 18.22 11.63
N LEU A 21 1.24 18.35 10.45
CA LEU A 21 1.91 18.06 9.21
C LEU A 21 2.09 19.37 8.44
N THR A 22 3.32 19.73 8.15
CA THR A 22 3.63 20.99 7.47
C THR A 22 3.78 20.81 5.98
N VAL A 23 3.34 21.80 5.22
CA VAL A 23 3.45 21.81 3.77
C VAL A 23 4.17 23.07 3.34
N HIS A 24 5.27 22.92 2.63
CA HIS A 24 6.05 23.99 2.06
C HIS A 24 5.81 24.11 0.56
N SER A 25 5.95 25.33 0.03
CA SER A 25 5.79 25.60 -1.41
C SER A 25 7.17 25.77 -2.06
N PHE A 26 7.40 25.06 -3.15
CA PHE A 26 8.63 25.19 -3.91
C PHE A 26 8.81 26.60 -4.50
N SER A 27 7.73 27.17 -5.04
CA SER A 27 7.74 28.56 -5.56
C SER A 27 8.08 29.57 -4.47
N LYS A 28 7.55 29.41 -3.27
CA LYS A 28 7.90 30.26 -2.11
C LYS A 28 9.36 30.07 -1.67
N MET A 29 9.89 28.85 -1.76
CA MET A 29 11.31 28.60 -1.48
C MET A 29 12.21 29.36 -2.44
N ILE A 30 11.93 29.31 -3.74
CA ILE A 30 12.69 30.05 -4.76
C ILE A 30 12.61 31.57 -4.49
N LYS A 31 11.41 32.07 -4.21
CA LYS A 31 11.22 33.48 -3.87
C LYS A 31 12.00 33.88 -2.60
N ALA A 32 11.99 33.04 -1.57
CA ALA A 32 12.74 33.33 -0.35
C ALA A 32 14.26 33.38 -0.58
N ILE A 33 14.77 32.58 -1.52
CA ILE A 33 16.18 32.64 -1.96
C ILE A 33 16.46 33.99 -2.67
N GLU A 34 15.63 34.37 -3.62
CA GLU A 34 15.76 35.61 -4.39
C GLU A 34 15.69 36.84 -3.47
N ASP A 35 14.76 36.84 -2.53
CA ASP A 35 14.56 37.92 -1.56
C ASP A 35 15.59 37.88 -0.41
N LYS A 36 16.47 36.86 -0.36
CA LYS A 36 17.44 36.62 0.72
C LYS A 36 16.78 36.54 2.10
N ASN A 37 15.60 35.93 2.16
CA ASN A 37 14.83 35.73 3.37
C ASN A 37 15.33 34.48 4.11
N PHE A 38 16.27 34.67 5.04
CA PHE A 38 16.93 33.62 5.79
C PHE A 38 16.75 33.81 7.30
N ASP A 39 16.55 32.74 8.04
CA ASP A 39 16.44 32.70 9.48
C ASP A 39 17.81 32.49 10.17
N GLY A 40 18.87 32.35 9.41
CA GLY A 40 20.21 32.15 9.94
C GLY A 40 21.15 31.46 8.95
N ASP A 41 22.19 30.87 9.51
CA ASP A 41 23.24 30.14 8.78
C ASP A 41 23.62 28.86 9.55
N ALA A 42 23.87 27.80 8.80
CA ALA A 42 24.43 26.56 9.35
C ALA A 42 25.64 26.15 8.52
N TYR A 43 26.83 26.24 9.09
CA TYR A 43 28.10 25.87 8.44
C TYR A 43 28.37 26.59 7.11
N GLY A 44 28.00 27.89 7.02
CA GLY A 44 28.15 28.69 5.80
C GLY A 44 27.03 28.50 4.78
N ILE A 45 25.96 27.75 5.12
CA ILE A 45 24.79 27.54 4.28
C ILE A 45 23.63 28.33 4.86
N PRO A 46 23.04 29.30 4.11
CA PRO A 46 21.89 30.06 4.57
C PRO A 46 20.68 29.14 4.84
N ILE A 47 19.99 29.34 5.94
CA ILE A 47 18.77 28.63 6.30
C ILE A 47 17.59 29.45 5.80
N LEU A 48 16.79 28.89 4.89
CA LEU A 48 15.56 29.54 4.41
C LEU A 48 14.60 29.80 5.57
N SER A 49 13.96 30.96 5.57
CA SER A 49 12.93 31.28 6.55
C SER A 49 11.78 30.27 6.49
N TYR A 50 11.51 29.65 7.62
CA TYR A 50 10.43 28.67 7.75
C TYR A 50 9.08 29.25 7.33
N GLU A 51 8.74 30.42 7.86
CA GLU A 51 7.48 31.09 7.59
C GLU A 51 7.35 31.53 6.13
N ALA A 52 8.44 31.98 5.53
CA ALA A 52 8.45 32.41 4.14
C ALA A 52 8.21 31.25 3.15
N THR A 53 8.58 30.03 3.50
CA THR A 53 8.42 28.85 2.66
C THR A 53 7.11 28.09 2.92
N LEU A 54 6.44 28.34 4.04
CA LEU A 54 5.25 27.63 4.45
C LEU A 54 4.07 27.92 3.52
N ALA A 55 3.47 26.85 2.95
CA ALA A 55 2.21 26.90 2.22
C ALA A 55 1.02 26.75 3.16
N GLY A 56 1.15 25.92 4.17
CA GLY A 56 0.15 25.67 5.18
C GLY A 56 0.48 24.46 6.06
N ALA A 57 -0.47 24.08 6.88
CA ALA A 57 -0.33 22.92 7.75
C ALA A 57 -1.67 22.21 7.95
N VAL A 58 -1.63 20.89 7.96
CA VAL A 58 -2.77 20.06 8.39
C VAL A 58 -2.78 20.06 9.92
N LYS A 59 -3.82 20.59 10.52
CA LYS A 59 -3.96 20.74 11.96
C LYS A 59 -4.60 19.49 12.57
N GLN A 60 -4.04 19.01 13.67
CA GLN A 60 -4.54 17.85 14.43
C GLN A 60 -4.82 16.60 13.55
N PRO A 61 -3.94 16.28 12.60
CA PRO A 61 -4.17 15.13 11.73
C PRO A 61 -3.97 13.80 12.47
N GLY A 62 -3.25 13.78 13.57
CA GLY A 62 -2.80 12.63 14.36
C GLY A 62 -1.40 12.86 14.91
N LEU A 63 -0.83 11.86 15.58
CA LEU A 63 0.51 11.92 16.15
C LEU A 63 1.50 11.05 15.37
N GLY A 64 2.67 11.59 15.14
CA GLY A 64 3.77 10.88 14.51
C GLY A 64 3.63 10.71 13.01
N PRO A 65 3.43 11.78 12.23
CA PRO A 65 3.40 11.69 10.77
C PRO A 65 4.71 11.15 10.22
N LEU A 66 4.64 10.22 9.25
CA LEU A 66 5.82 9.60 8.65
C LEU A 66 5.93 9.83 7.15
N HIS A 67 5.03 9.24 6.36
CA HIS A 67 5.10 9.27 4.91
C HIS A 67 3.78 9.70 4.30
N THR A 68 3.86 10.39 3.16
CA THR A 68 2.71 10.88 2.41
C THR A 68 2.80 10.43 0.97
N GLU A 69 1.69 9.94 0.41
CA GLU A 69 1.51 9.71 -1.02
C GLU A 69 0.22 10.35 -1.51
N PHE A 70 0.06 10.44 -2.83
CA PHE A 70 -0.97 11.25 -3.48
C PHE A 70 -1.78 10.42 -4.48
N ASP A 71 -3.09 10.74 -4.63
CA ASP A 71 -3.96 10.06 -5.59
C ASP A 71 -4.00 10.72 -6.97
N GLY A 72 -3.42 11.91 -7.11
CA GLY A 72 -3.50 12.69 -8.35
C GLY A 72 -4.81 13.46 -8.54
N GLU A 73 -5.76 13.33 -7.61
CA GLU A 73 -7.06 14.01 -7.60
C GLU A 73 -7.10 15.17 -6.59
N GLY A 74 -5.92 15.57 -6.12
CA GLY A 74 -5.72 16.64 -5.15
C GLY A 74 -5.91 16.21 -3.71
N ASN A 75 -5.89 14.90 -3.42
CA ASN A 75 -5.85 14.40 -2.07
C ASN A 75 -4.48 13.80 -1.76
N ALA A 76 -4.10 13.91 -0.50
CA ALA A 76 -2.90 13.32 0.07
C ALA A 76 -3.28 12.36 1.20
N TYR A 77 -2.48 11.35 1.38
CA TYR A 77 -2.67 10.30 2.38
C TYR A 77 -1.40 10.19 3.21
N THR A 78 -1.52 10.33 4.50
CA THR A 78 -0.36 10.30 5.41
C THR A 78 -0.55 9.23 6.48
N THR A 79 0.51 8.48 6.77
CA THR A 79 0.55 7.54 7.89
C THR A 79 1.00 8.24 9.16
N PHE A 80 0.34 7.90 10.27
CA PHE A 80 0.64 8.40 11.60
C PHE A 80 1.08 7.24 12.52
N PHE A 81 2.38 7.16 12.74
CA PHE A 81 3.02 6.05 13.45
C PHE A 81 2.55 5.89 14.89
N ILE A 82 2.43 7.00 15.63
CA ILE A 82 2.04 6.96 17.05
C ILE A 82 0.54 6.74 17.18
N SER A 83 -0.27 7.48 16.43
CA SER A 83 -1.73 7.31 16.44
C SER A 83 -2.20 6.02 15.78
N SER A 84 -1.35 5.35 14.99
CA SER A 84 -1.67 4.13 14.24
C SER A 84 -2.87 4.32 13.31
N GLU A 85 -2.79 5.28 12.42
CA GLU A 85 -3.85 5.61 11.47
C GLU A 85 -3.30 6.08 10.11
N VAL A 86 -4.12 5.94 9.06
CA VAL A 86 -3.97 6.62 7.78
C VAL A 86 -4.99 7.74 7.71
N VAL A 87 -4.55 8.92 7.30
CA VAL A 87 -5.40 10.11 7.18
C VAL A 87 -5.38 10.60 5.74
N LYS A 88 -6.58 10.75 5.16
CA LYS A 88 -6.83 11.43 3.88
C LYS A 88 -7.09 12.90 4.14
N TRP A 89 -6.39 13.77 3.42
CA TRP A 89 -6.53 15.22 3.53
C TRP A 89 -6.40 15.91 2.17
N LYS A 90 -6.91 17.14 2.06
CA LYS A 90 -6.97 17.88 0.80
C LYS A 90 -5.78 18.81 0.63
N LEU A 91 -5.10 18.73 -0.53
CA LEU A 91 -4.10 19.71 -0.95
C LEU A 91 -4.76 21.09 -1.17
N GLY A 92 -4.08 22.13 -0.72
CA GLY A 92 -4.52 23.52 -0.87
C GLY A 92 -5.42 24.02 0.25
N THR A 93 -6.37 23.24 0.75
CA THR A 93 -7.20 23.60 1.93
C THR A 93 -6.61 23.05 3.24
N TRP A 94 -5.82 22.00 3.16
CA TRP A 94 -5.17 21.32 4.30
C TRP A 94 -6.17 20.67 5.26
N GLU A 95 -7.39 20.43 4.83
CA GLU A 95 -8.46 19.85 5.64
C GLU A 95 -8.38 18.33 5.64
N VAL A 96 -8.60 17.73 6.81
CA VAL A 96 -8.75 16.29 6.97
C VAL A 96 -10.12 15.88 6.43
N ILE A 97 -10.14 14.93 5.47
CA ILE A 97 -11.35 14.42 4.84
C ILE A 97 -11.81 13.13 5.55
N ASP A 98 -10.88 12.21 5.78
CA ASP A 98 -11.18 10.91 6.39
C ASP A 98 -9.98 10.37 7.14
N ARG A 99 -10.23 9.47 8.08
CA ARG A 99 -9.18 8.73 8.80
C ARG A 99 -9.60 7.29 9.06
N LYS A 100 -8.63 6.39 9.01
CA LYS A 100 -8.85 4.98 9.33
C LYS A 100 -7.79 4.51 10.31
N PRO A 101 -8.21 3.83 11.38
CA PRO A 101 -7.27 3.18 12.27
C PRO A 101 -6.55 2.06 11.51
N THR A 102 -5.25 1.94 11.76
CA THR A 102 -4.45 0.83 11.29
C THR A 102 -4.07 -0.08 12.46
N TYR A 103 -3.51 -1.22 12.15
CA TYR A 103 -2.82 -2.00 13.17
C TYR A 103 -1.50 -1.30 13.48
N TYR A 104 -0.92 -1.59 14.61
CA TYR A 104 -0.06 -0.67 15.32
C TYR A 104 1.20 -0.23 14.56
N SER A 105 1.59 1.03 14.84
CA SER A 105 2.83 1.63 14.37
C SER A 105 2.98 1.55 12.85
N VAL A 106 1.96 2.04 12.13
CA VAL A 106 2.00 2.09 10.67
C VAL A 106 3.20 2.91 10.19
N GLY A 107 3.98 2.33 9.29
CA GLY A 107 5.16 2.95 8.70
C GLY A 107 4.86 3.60 7.36
N HIS A 108 5.46 3.08 6.30
CA HIS A 108 5.19 3.51 4.94
C HIS A 108 3.76 3.17 4.50
N LEU A 109 3.31 3.89 3.49
CA LEU A 109 2.15 3.55 2.70
C LEU A 109 2.55 3.47 1.23
N MET A 110 1.68 2.94 0.40
CA MET A 110 1.85 2.92 -1.04
C MET A 110 0.51 3.20 -1.72
N ILE A 111 0.49 4.17 -2.62
CA ILE A 111 -0.53 4.36 -3.64
C ILE A 111 0.13 4.06 -4.98
N PRO A 112 -0.43 3.23 -5.88
CA PRO A 112 0.19 3.00 -7.18
C PRO A 112 0.48 4.30 -7.94
N GLY A 113 1.77 4.60 -8.12
CA GLY A 113 2.26 5.86 -8.69
C GLY A 113 2.14 7.08 -7.77
N GLY A 114 1.80 6.92 -6.49
CA GLY A 114 1.50 8.01 -5.55
C GLY A 114 2.67 8.94 -5.23
N ASN A 115 3.89 8.51 -5.51
CA ASN A 115 5.11 9.31 -5.42
C ASN A 115 5.62 9.76 -6.79
N SER A 116 4.77 9.80 -7.80
CA SER A 116 5.10 10.20 -9.17
C SER A 116 4.26 11.39 -9.64
N ARG A 117 4.61 11.93 -10.81
CA ARG A 117 3.82 13.01 -11.43
C ARG A 117 2.45 12.57 -11.95
N LYS A 118 2.21 11.27 -12.06
CA LYS A 118 0.96 10.70 -12.59
C LYS A 118 0.52 9.52 -11.75
N PRO A 119 0.01 9.75 -10.55
CA PRO A 119 -0.63 8.69 -9.77
C PRO A 119 -1.75 8.03 -10.58
N PHE A 120 -1.89 6.72 -10.46
CA PHE A 120 -2.87 5.95 -11.22
C PHE A 120 -3.65 4.97 -10.38
N GLY A 121 -3.25 4.78 -9.11
CA GLY A 121 -3.88 3.81 -8.22
C GLY A 121 -5.06 4.38 -7.45
N LYS A 122 -6.01 3.50 -7.17
CA LYS A 122 -7.20 3.77 -6.34
C LYS A 122 -7.18 3.00 -5.03
N TYR A 123 -5.99 2.64 -4.57
CA TYR A 123 -5.78 1.88 -3.36
C TYR A 123 -4.64 2.47 -2.54
N VAL A 124 -4.80 2.44 -1.21
CA VAL A 124 -3.71 2.67 -0.26
C VAL A 124 -3.35 1.34 0.39
N LEU A 125 -2.09 0.97 0.34
CA LEU A 125 -1.54 -0.11 1.15
C LEU A 125 -0.79 0.49 2.34
N ALA A 126 -1.32 0.30 3.54
CA ALA A 126 -0.70 0.73 4.79
C ALA A 126 0.10 -0.43 5.39
N MET A 127 1.36 -0.17 5.76
CA MET A 127 2.29 -1.19 6.23
C MET A 127 2.54 -1.05 7.73
N ASN A 128 2.02 -2.00 8.51
CA ASN A 128 2.05 -2.00 9.97
C ASN A 128 3.28 -2.73 10.50
N LYS A 129 4.01 -2.09 11.39
CA LYS A 129 5.22 -2.65 11.98
C LYS A 129 4.93 -3.63 13.12
N ILE A 130 3.78 -3.47 13.78
CA ILE A 130 3.33 -4.32 14.88
C ILE A 130 1.85 -4.61 14.68
N THR A 131 1.43 -5.86 14.89
CA THR A 131 0.02 -6.24 14.87
C THR A 131 -0.23 -7.16 16.05
N LYS A 132 -0.60 -6.56 17.17
CA LYS A 132 -0.81 -7.27 18.41
C LYS A 132 -2.15 -8.02 18.41
N ASP A 133 -2.15 -9.24 18.91
CA ASP A 133 -3.33 -10.08 19.18
C ASP A 133 -4.24 -10.37 17.95
N ARG A 134 -3.81 -10.02 16.73
CA ARG A 134 -4.65 -10.15 15.54
C ARG A 134 -4.58 -11.54 14.90
N TYR A 135 -3.40 -12.12 14.88
CA TYR A 135 -3.12 -13.35 14.13
C TYR A 135 -2.63 -14.48 15.03
N LEU A 136 -2.99 -14.47 16.31
CA LEU A 136 -2.52 -15.44 17.29
C LEU A 136 -2.69 -16.92 16.90
N PRO A 137 -3.79 -17.33 16.24
CA PRO A 137 -3.90 -18.74 15.85
C PRO A 137 -2.97 -19.15 14.72
N THR A 138 -2.39 -18.19 13.98
CA THR A 138 -1.61 -18.45 12.76
C THR A 138 -0.19 -17.91 12.79
N GLY A 139 0.17 -17.16 13.83
CA GLY A 139 1.48 -16.53 13.90
C GLY A 139 1.84 -15.99 15.28
N PRO A 140 3.01 -15.40 15.43
CA PRO A 140 3.45 -14.81 16.68
C PRO A 140 2.62 -13.58 17.08
N GLU A 141 2.55 -13.29 18.37
CA GLU A 141 1.72 -12.23 18.97
C GLU A 141 1.98 -10.83 18.38
N VAL A 142 3.19 -10.54 17.95
CA VAL A 142 3.59 -9.25 17.39
C VAL A 142 3.98 -9.36 15.92
N THR A 143 3.23 -10.11 15.15
CA THR A 143 3.46 -10.21 13.71
C THR A 143 3.19 -8.89 13.01
N GLN A 144 3.87 -8.65 11.91
CA GLN A 144 3.65 -7.50 11.05
C GLN A 144 2.48 -7.77 10.09
N SER A 145 1.93 -6.69 9.53
CA SER A 145 0.79 -6.81 8.60
C SER A 145 0.74 -5.69 7.57
N ALA A 146 -0.10 -5.88 6.57
CA ALA A 146 -0.49 -4.84 5.64
C ALA A 146 -2.01 -4.75 5.53
N GLN A 147 -2.52 -3.54 5.33
CA GLN A 147 -3.94 -3.26 5.15
C GLN A 147 -4.15 -2.52 3.84
N LEU A 148 -5.05 -3.05 3.01
CA LEU A 148 -5.42 -2.47 1.73
C LEU A 148 -6.75 -1.72 1.87
N TYR A 149 -6.75 -0.45 1.48
CA TYR A 149 -7.95 0.40 1.46
C TYR A 149 -8.27 0.83 0.03
N ASP A 150 -9.54 0.78 -0.33
CA ASP A 150 -10.07 1.48 -1.51
C ASP A 150 -10.17 2.98 -1.22
N ILE A 151 -9.68 3.81 -2.12
CA ILE A 151 -9.68 5.27 -2.04
C ILE A 151 -10.42 5.92 -3.20
N SER A 152 -11.14 5.16 -4.01
CA SER A 152 -11.91 5.69 -5.14
C SER A 152 -13.10 6.56 -4.73
N GLY A 153 -13.55 6.43 -3.49
CA GLY A 153 -14.62 7.23 -2.89
C GLY A 153 -14.11 8.40 -2.04
N GLU A 154 -15.05 9.14 -1.47
CA GLU A 154 -14.71 10.20 -0.50
C GLU A 154 -14.04 9.63 0.75
N LYS A 155 -14.57 8.51 1.24
CA LYS A 155 -14.03 7.79 2.40
C LYS A 155 -13.21 6.59 1.96
N MET A 156 -12.20 6.28 2.76
CA MET A 156 -11.40 5.06 2.58
C MET A 156 -12.18 3.84 3.08
N GLU A 157 -12.16 2.75 2.34
CA GLU A 157 -12.80 1.48 2.73
C GLU A 157 -11.77 0.37 2.86
N LEU A 158 -11.72 -0.29 4.02
CA LEU A 158 -10.84 -1.43 4.23
C LEU A 158 -11.32 -2.63 3.42
N LEU A 159 -10.50 -3.08 2.48
CA LEU A 159 -10.78 -4.24 1.64
C LEU A 159 -10.16 -5.52 2.19
N LEU A 160 -8.93 -5.43 2.67
CA LEU A 160 -8.14 -6.59 3.06
C LEU A 160 -7.15 -6.21 4.15
N ASP A 161 -6.97 -7.09 5.12
CA ASP A 161 -5.83 -7.10 6.01
C ASP A 161 -5.16 -8.48 6.00
N PHE A 162 -3.84 -8.52 6.09
CA PHE A 162 -3.10 -9.77 6.04
C PHE A 162 -1.77 -9.69 6.78
N PRO A 163 -1.35 -10.78 7.43
CA PRO A 163 -0.06 -10.84 8.08
C PRO A 163 1.07 -10.85 7.04
N THR A 164 2.22 -10.31 7.43
CA THR A 164 3.44 -10.36 6.62
C THR A 164 4.54 -11.10 7.37
N ILE A 165 5.48 -11.68 6.63
CA ILE A 165 6.68 -12.30 7.22
C ILE A 165 7.76 -11.23 7.23
N GLY A 166 8.12 -10.76 8.42
CA GLY A 166 9.00 -9.62 8.60
C GLY A 166 8.31 -8.27 8.41
N GLU A 167 8.99 -7.20 8.77
CA GLU A 167 8.46 -5.83 8.70
C GLU A 167 8.24 -5.41 7.24
N PRO A 168 7.00 -5.09 6.84
CA PRO A 168 6.75 -4.53 5.52
C PRO A 168 7.22 -3.07 5.53
N HIS A 169 8.39 -2.81 4.94
CA HIS A 169 8.99 -1.49 4.99
C HIS A 169 8.55 -0.59 3.83
N TYR A 170 8.51 -1.16 2.62
CA TYR A 170 8.10 -0.45 1.42
C TYR A 170 7.35 -1.36 0.45
N ALA A 171 6.48 -0.78 -0.36
CA ALA A 171 5.77 -1.46 -1.44
C ALA A 171 5.77 -0.58 -2.69
N ALA A 172 5.68 -1.20 -3.86
CA ALA A 172 5.55 -0.50 -5.13
C ALA A 172 4.32 -1.01 -5.89
N GLY A 173 3.53 -0.10 -6.42
CA GLY A 173 2.43 -0.41 -7.33
C GLY A 173 2.93 -0.57 -8.76
N CYS A 174 2.41 -1.59 -9.45
CA CYS A 174 2.70 -1.81 -10.86
C CYS A 174 1.38 -1.88 -11.64
N PRO A 175 1.25 -1.16 -12.78
CA PRO A 175 0.11 -1.30 -13.66
C PRO A 175 -0.06 -2.73 -14.15
N ALA A 176 -1.29 -3.25 -14.12
CA ALA A 176 -1.57 -4.64 -14.45
C ALA A 176 -1.21 -5.01 -15.91
N ASP A 177 -1.29 -4.06 -16.82
CA ASP A 177 -0.93 -4.24 -18.24
C ASP A 177 0.58 -4.43 -18.47
N LEU A 178 1.41 -3.99 -17.52
CA LEU A 178 2.86 -4.25 -17.54
C LEU A 178 3.21 -5.65 -17.04
N ILE A 179 2.32 -6.26 -16.28
CA ILE A 179 2.48 -7.63 -15.79
C ILE A 179 1.85 -8.57 -16.81
N LYS A 180 2.64 -9.15 -17.69
CA LYS A 180 2.16 -10.25 -18.50
C LYS A 180 1.91 -11.45 -17.59
N PRO A 181 0.66 -11.93 -17.44
CA PRO A 181 0.39 -13.12 -16.64
C PRO A 181 1.23 -14.26 -17.20
N ARG A 182 2.25 -14.64 -16.49
CA ARG A 182 2.99 -15.86 -16.73
C ARG A 182 2.54 -16.84 -15.66
N SER A 183 1.42 -17.53 -15.92
CA SER A 183 1.14 -18.76 -15.19
C SER A 183 2.22 -19.77 -15.57
N LYS A 184 3.35 -19.73 -14.89
CA LYS A 184 4.28 -20.84 -14.95
C LYS A 184 3.77 -21.86 -13.93
N LYS A 185 3.45 -23.06 -14.41
CA LYS A 185 3.37 -24.21 -13.52
C LYS A 185 4.70 -24.26 -12.76
N ILE A 186 4.63 -24.27 -11.44
CA ILE A 186 5.82 -24.31 -10.57
C ILE A 186 6.54 -25.66 -10.76
N PHE A 187 5.77 -26.70 -11.12
CA PHE A 187 6.27 -28.02 -11.48
C PHE A 187 5.63 -28.48 -12.79
N LYS A 188 6.41 -29.16 -13.61
CA LYS A 188 5.84 -29.99 -14.64
C LYS A 188 5.28 -31.26 -14.00
N LEU A 189 4.09 -31.68 -14.38
CA LEU A 189 3.45 -32.88 -13.80
C LEU A 189 4.33 -34.13 -13.97
N GLU A 190 4.98 -34.25 -15.10
CA GLU A 190 5.89 -35.36 -15.44
C GLU A 190 7.17 -35.38 -14.54
N GLU A 191 7.55 -34.26 -13.95
CA GLU A 191 8.73 -34.16 -13.05
C GLU A 191 8.43 -34.63 -11.62
N ASN A 192 7.17 -34.96 -11.32
CA ASN A 192 6.79 -35.40 -9.99
C ASN A 192 7.00 -36.90 -9.83
N GLU A 193 7.92 -37.28 -8.97
CA GLU A 193 8.30 -38.68 -8.75
C GLU A 193 7.44 -39.42 -7.70
N HIS A 194 6.45 -38.76 -7.09
CA HIS A 194 5.61 -39.41 -6.11
C HIS A 194 4.70 -40.46 -6.77
N GLU A 195 4.53 -41.62 -6.12
CA GLU A 195 3.82 -42.77 -6.68
C GLU A 195 2.33 -42.49 -7.00
N TYR A 196 1.69 -41.61 -6.23
CA TYR A 196 0.30 -41.20 -6.45
C TYR A 196 0.16 -39.83 -7.14
N ALA A 197 1.25 -39.34 -7.73
CA ALA A 197 1.22 -38.06 -8.39
C ALA A 197 0.47 -38.11 -9.71
N VAL A 198 -0.36 -37.13 -9.96
CA VAL A 198 -0.91 -36.86 -11.31
C VAL A 198 0.25 -36.49 -12.23
N LYS A 199 0.45 -37.28 -13.28
CA LYS A 199 1.57 -37.14 -14.24
C LYS A 199 1.21 -36.42 -15.51
N THR A 200 -0.07 -36.39 -15.85
CA THR A 200 -0.55 -35.83 -17.11
C THR A 200 -1.69 -34.85 -16.86
N GLU A 201 -1.92 -33.93 -17.78
CA GLU A 201 -3.07 -33.01 -17.72
C GLU A 201 -4.42 -33.75 -17.83
N ALA A 202 -4.42 -34.92 -18.39
CA ALA A 202 -5.61 -35.77 -18.48
C ALA A 202 -6.04 -36.30 -17.09
N GLU A 203 -5.09 -36.48 -16.20
CA GLU A 203 -5.35 -36.92 -14.83
C GLU A 203 -5.68 -35.69 -13.92
N ALA A 204 -4.89 -34.59 -14.03
CA ALA A 204 -5.16 -33.34 -13.34
C ALA A 204 -6.02 -32.44 -14.25
N LYS A 205 -7.33 -32.45 -14.01
CA LYS A 205 -8.28 -31.79 -14.91
C LYS A 205 -9.43 -31.16 -14.17
N VAL A 206 -10.05 -30.21 -14.84
CA VAL A 206 -11.35 -29.64 -14.44
C VAL A 206 -12.40 -30.13 -15.43
N VAL A 207 -13.44 -30.76 -14.92
CA VAL A 207 -14.55 -31.27 -15.74
C VAL A 207 -15.83 -30.54 -15.35
N ARG A 208 -16.50 -29.95 -16.31
CA ARG A 208 -17.77 -29.28 -16.11
C ARG A 208 -18.93 -30.12 -16.67
N ASN A 209 -19.94 -30.33 -15.83
CA ASN A 209 -21.20 -30.95 -16.20
C ASN A 209 -22.36 -30.00 -15.80
N GLY A 210 -22.79 -29.15 -16.73
CA GLY A 210 -23.74 -28.08 -16.41
C GLY A 210 -23.18 -27.10 -15.39
N ASN A 211 -23.81 -27.02 -14.20
CA ASN A 211 -23.38 -26.19 -13.08
C ASN A 211 -22.53 -26.96 -12.04
N GLU A 212 -22.18 -28.19 -12.32
CA GLU A 212 -21.27 -28.97 -11.47
C GLU A 212 -19.86 -28.94 -12.08
N VAL A 213 -18.89 -28.56 -11.22
CA VAL A 213 -17.47 -28.47 -11.61
C VAL A 213 -16.68 -29.44 -10.76
N HIS A 214 -16.12 -30.47 -11.39
CA HIS A 214 -15.29 -31.47 -10.74
C HIS A 214 -13.82 -31.17 -10.99
N ILE A 215 -13.08 -30.99 -9.93
CA ILE A 215 -11.67 -30.65 -9.95
C ILE A 215 -10.89 -31.87 -9.45
N TYR A 216 -10.22 -32.55 -10.37
CA TYR A 216 -9.32 -33.66 -10.05
C TYR A 216 -7.94 -33.10 -9.86
N MET A 217 -7.43 -33.14 -8.62
CA MET A 217 -6.17 -32.53 -8.28
C MET A 217 -5.32 -33.40 -7.37
N THR A 218 -4.04 -33.13 -7.39
CA THR A 218 -3.09 -33.70 -6.41
C THR A 218 -2.34 -32.60 -5.69
N MET A 219 -1.98 -32.86 -4.47
CA MET A 219 -1.16 -31.97 -3.64
C MET A 219 0.18 -32.61 -3.37
N ILE A 220 1.26 -31.91 -3.68
CA ILE A 220 2.62 -32.39 -3.50
C ILE A 220 3.43 -31.33 -2.76
N ARG A 221 3.91 -31.69 -1.58
CA ARG A 221 4.55 -30.75 -0.68
C ARG A 221 3.62 -29.55 -0.43
N SER A 222 3.98 -28.36 -0.92
CA SER A 222 3.19 -27.13 -0.77
C SER A 222 2.54 -26.67 -2.08
N HIS A 223 2.39 -27.57 -3.06
CA HIS A 223 1.88 -27.23 -4.37
C HIS A 223 0.71 -28.10 -4.77
N PHE A 224 -0.20 -27.51 -5.56
CA PHE A 224 -1.33 -28.20 -6.17
C PHE A 224 -1.11 -28.38 -7.66
N ALA A 225 -1.61 -29.47 -8.21
CA ALA A 225 -1.73 -29.68 -9.63
C ALA A 225 -3.18 -30.13 -9.94
N PRO A 226 -3.96 -29.38 -10.73
CA PRO A 226 -3.58 -28.15 -11.41
C PRO A 226 -3.31 -26.99 -10.42
N ASP A 227 -2.38 -26.11 -10.75
CA ASP A 227 -2.03 -24.90 -9.99
C ASP A 227 -2.91 -23.70 -10.31
N ASN A 228 -3.71 -23.81 -11.36
CA ASN A 228 -4.68 -22.81 -11.79
C ASN A 228 -6.00 -23.48 -12.17
N ILE A 229 -7.10 -22.95 -11.68
CA ILE A 229 -8.46 -23.44 -11.96
C ILE A 229 -9.25 -22.28 -12.53
N GLU A 230 -9.63 -22.39 -13.79
CA GLU A 230 -10.36 -21.36 -14.52
C GLU A 230 -11.79 -21.79 -14.84
N GLY A 231 -12.64 -20.81 -15.17
CA GLY A 231 -13.98 -21.04 -15.69
C GLY A 231 -15.03 -21.39 -14.63
N ILE A 232 -14.76 -21.18 -13.34
CA ILE A 232 -15.76 -21.28 -12.27
C ILE A 232 -16.65 -20.03 -12.32
N GLN A 233 -17.97 -20.23 -12.24
CA GLN A 233 -18.97 -19.16 -12.32
C GLN A 233 -19.82 -19.10 -11.05
N VAL A 234 -20.43 -17.96 -10.81
CA VAL A 234 -21.38 -17.80 -9.70
C VAL A 234 -22.56 -18.76 -9.89
N GLY A 235 -22.83 -19.57 -8.87
CA GLY A 235 -23.89 -20.60 -8.90
C GLY A 235 -23.39 -22.01 -9.25
N ASP A 236 -22.11 -22.18 -9.53
CA ASP A 236 -21.52 -23.50 -9.70
C ASP A 236 -21.42 -24.25 -8.37
N LYS A 237 -21.61 -25.56 -8.44
CA LYS A 237 -21.27 -26.51 -7.38
C LYS A 237 -19.91 -27.10 -7.67
N VAL A 238 -18.95 -26.84 -6.80
CA VAL A 238 -17.55 -27.26 -7.02
C VAL A 238 -17.24 -28.48 -6.15
N TYR A 239 -16.70 -29.52 -6.77
CA TYR A 239 -16.28 -30.77 -6.13
C TYR A 239 -14.79 -30.94 -6.32
N PHE A 240 -14.07 -31.13 -5.23
CA PHE A 240 -12.63 -31.46 -5.23
C PHE A 240 -12.46 -32.97 -5.03
N HIS A 241 -11.62 -33.60 -5.85
CA HIS A 241 -11.29 -35.02 -5.81
C HIS A 241 -9.81 -35.23 -5.59
#